data_55a4e061b5cce4e886839888a619665f
#
_entry.id   55a4e061b5cce4e886839888a619665f
#
_cell.length_a   1.000
_cell.length_b   1.000
_cell.length_c   1.000
_cell.angle_alpha   90.00
_cell.angle_beta   90.00
_cell.angle_gamma   90.00
#
_symmetry.space_group_name_H-M   'P 1'
#
loop_
_entity.id
_entity.type
_entity.pdbx_description
1 polymer ?
#
loop_
_entity_poly.entity_id
_entity_poly.type
_entity_poly.pdbx_seq_one_letter_code
_entity_poly.pdbx_strand_id
1 'polypeptide(L)' 'MCLGIPGKIIEINGEMARVDVAGTVKETNISLMHSVKAGEFVIIHAGFAIERVDEVKAQETLSLIQEITG' A
#
# COMPACT_ATOMS: atom_id res chain seq x y z
N MET A 1 7.16 14.40 -3.76
CA MET A 1 6.15 13.58 -4.43
C MET A 1 6.40 12.10 -4.13
N CYS A 2 5.37 11.39 -3.82
CA CYS A 2 5.49 9.98 -3.51
C CYS A 2 5.59 9.15 -4.78
N LEU A 3 6.61 8.33 -4.90
CA LEU A 3 6.82 7.47 -6.06
C LEU A 3 6.29 6.05 -5.83
N GLY A 4 5.66 5.81 -4.70
CA GLY A 4 5.16 4.50 -4.35
C GLY A 4 3.73 4.26 -4.86
N ILE A 5 3.29 3.04 -4.69
CA ILE A 5 1.96 2.59 -5.09
C ILE A 5 1.16 2.30 -3.83
N PRO A 6 -0.07 2.81 -3.71
CA PRO A 6 -0.89 2.49 -2.54
C PRO A 6 -1.40 1.06 -2.61
N GLY A 7 -1.42 0.40 -1.46
CA GLY A 7 -1.94 -0.95 -1.35
C GLY A 7 -2.58 -1.17 0.00
N LYS A 8 -3.52 -2.10 0.06
CA LYS A 8 -4.23 -2.43 1.29
C LYS A 8 -3.65 -3.69 1.90
N ILE A 9 -3.26 -3.63 3.16
CA ILE A 9 -2.73 -4.77 3.88
C ILE A 9 -3.85 -5.77 4.14
N ILE A 10 -3.66 -7.00 3.69
CA ILE A 10 -4.63 -8.08 3.88
C ILE A 10 -4.23 -8.95 5.06
N GLU A 11 -2.94 -9.27 5.17
CA GLU A 11 -2.44 -10.18 6.17
C GLU A 11 -1.01 -9.80 6.53
N ILE A 12 -0.65 -9.98 7.79
CA ILE A 12 0.70 -9.66 8.28
C ILE A 12 1.32 -10.93 8.87
N ASN A 13 2.56 -11.21 8.46
CA ASN A 13 3.37 -12.31 8.98
C ASN A 13 4.76 -11.78 9.33
N GLY A 14 4.98 -11.45 10.60
CA GLY A 14 6.25 -10.90 11.05
C GLY A 14 6.59 -9.60 10.35
N GLU A 15 7.67 -9.57 9.61
CA GLU A 15 8.13 -8.38 8.88
C GLU A 15 7.58 -8.30 7.46
N MET A 16 6.80 -9.30 7.04
CA MET A 16 6.21 -9.33 5.72
C MET A 16 4.69 -9.23 5.81
N ALA A 17 4.10 -8.66 4.81
CA ALA A 17 2.65 -8.54 4.72
C ALA A 17 2.19 -8.83 3.31
N ARG A 18 0.99 -9.36 3.19
CA ARG A 18 0.33 -9.49 1.90
C ARG A 18 -0.48 -8.22 1.68
N VAL A 19 -0.24 -7.58 0.57
CA VAL A 19 -0.86 -6.30 0.26
C VAL A 19 -1.56 -6.39 -1.09
N ASP A 20 -2.82 -5.97 -1.12
CA ASP A 20 -3.59 -5.93 -2.34
C ASP A 20 -3.34 -4.60 -3.04
N VAL A 21 -2.75 -4.68 -4.22
CA VAL A 21 -2.47 -3.53 -5.07
C VAL A 21 -3.32 -3.67 -6.32
N ALA A 22 -4.41 -2.92 -6.37
CA ALA A 22 -5.32 -2.89 -7.51
C ALA A 22 -5.76 -4.29 -7.96
N GLY A 23 -6.10 -5.14 -7.01
CA GLY A 23 -6.58 -6.50 -7.28
C GLY A 23 -5.49 -7.56 -7.34
N THR A 24 -4.23 -7.17 -7.24
CA THR A 24 -3.11 -8.11 -7.24
C THR A 24 -2.49 -8.16 -5.85
N VAL A 25 -2.38 -9.34 -5.27
CA VAL A 25 -1.79 -9.52 -3.95
C VAL A 25 -0.28 -9.69 -4.10
N LYS A 26 0.47 -8.87 -3.39
CA LYS A 26 1.93 -8.91 -3.39
C LYS A 26 2.46 -9.01 -1.98
N GLU A 27 3.60 -9.66 -1.81
CA GLU A 27 4.29 -9.67 -0.54
C GLU A 27 5.13 -8.40 -0.42
N THR A 28 4.99 -7.73 0.71
CA THR A 28 5.64 -6.45 0.94
C THR A 28 6.34 -6.48 2.29
N ASN A 29 7.54 -5.94 2.34
CA ASN A 29 8.28 -5.84 3.59
C ASN A 29 7.78 -4.64 4.38
N ILE A 30 7.33 -4.88 5.61
CA ILE A 30 6.79 -3.84 6.48
C ILE A 30 7.74 -3.53 7.65
N SER A 31 8.99 -3.95 7.58
CA SER A 31 9.94 -3.73 8.66
C SER A 31 10.25 -2.27 8.93
N LEU A 32 10.04 -1.40 7.95
CA LEU A 32 10.24 0.04 8.09
C LEU A 32 9.05 0.75 8.76
N MET A 33 7.95 0.04 8.96
CA MET A 33 6.73 0.59 9.53
C MET A 33 6.53 0.08 10.94
N HIS A 34 5.82 0.85 11.76
CA HIS A 34 5.49 0.47 13.12
C HIS A 34 3.98 0.37 13.29
N SER A 35 3.55 -0.67 14.01
CA SER A 35 2.14 -0.82 14.40
C SER A 35 1.15 -0.84 13.24
N VAL A 36 1.54 -1.41 12.11
CA VAL A 36 0.60 -1.58 11.00
C VAL A 36 -0.32 -2.76 11.26
N LYS A 37 -1.52 -2.67 10.74
CA LYS A 37 -2.55 -3.70 10.91
C LYS A 37 -3.18 -4.04 9.57
N ALA A 38 -3.76 -5.23 9.49
CA ALA A 38 -4.55 -5.61 8.32
C ALA A 38 -5.70 -4.64 8.14
N GLY A 39 -5.97 -4.26 6.91
CA GLY A 39 -6.98 -3.27 6.58
C GLY A 39 -6.44 -1.87 6.39
N GLU A 40 -5.21 -1.60 6.78
CA GLU A 40 -4.60 -0.30 6.58
C GLU A 40 -4.05 -0.17 5.15
N PHE A 41 -4.00 1.07 4.67
CA PHE A 41 -3.39 1.37 3.39
C PHE A 41 -1.97 1.89 3.61
N VAL A 42 -1.07 1.44 2.77
CA VAL A 42 0.34 1.85 2.82
C VAL A 42 0.84 2.16 1.42
N ILE A 43 1.89 2.97 1.35
CA ILE A 43 2.58 3.24 0.11
C ILE A 43 3.74 2.27 -0.01
N ILE A 44 3.81 1.58 -1.14
CA ILE A 44 4.84 0.58 -1.41
C ILE A 44 5.81 1.12 -2.44
N HIS A 45 7.09 1.04 -2.13
CA HIS A 45 8.15 1.43 -3.05
C HIS A 45 9.25 0.38 -2.98
N ALA A 46 9.62 -0.17 -4.14
CA ALA A 46 10.67 -1.18 -4.25
C ALA A 46 10.47 -2.39 -3.32
N GLY A 47 9.21 -2.80 -3.11
CA GLY A 47 8.89 -3.94 -2.27
C GLY A 47 8.81 -3.66 -0.78
N PHE A 48 8.97 -2.39 -0.38
CA PHE A 48 8.89 -1.97 1.02
C PHE A 48 7.70 -1.04 1.22
N ALA A 49 6.97 -1.26 2.30
CA ALA A 49 5.97 -0.29 2.75
C ALA A 49 6.71 0.83 3.46
N ILE A 50 6.59 2.04 2.96
CA ILE A 50 7.37 3.17 3.47
C ILE A 50 6.52 4.19 4.21
N GLU A 51 5.23 4.22 3.98
CA GLU A 51 4.37 5.23 4.56
C GLU A 51 2.95 4.70 4.70
N ARG A 52 2.27 5.14 5.75
CA ARG A 52 0.88 4.82 5.98
C ARG A 52 0.01 5.90 5.33
N VAL A 53 -1.08 5.48 4.67
CA VAL A 53 -2.02 6.41 4.03
C VAL A 53 -3.41 6.16 4.55
N ASP A 54 -4.22 7.22 4.61
CA ASP A 54 -5.64 7.07 4.90
C ASP A 54 -6.34 6.41 3.72
N GLU A 55 -7.38 5.64 4.00
CA GLU A 55 -8.15 4.97 2.96
C GLU A 55 -8.68 5.93 1.91
N VAL A 56 -9.18 7.09 2.34
CA VAL A 56 -9.70 8.10 1.42
C VAL A 56 -8.60 8.61 0.49
N LYS A 57 -7.42 8.87 1.03
CA LYS A 57 -6.30 9.34 0.21
C LYS A 57 -5.83 8.29 -0.77
N ALA A 58 -5.83 7.02 -0.37
CA ALA A 58 -5.46 5.93 -1.26
C ALA A 58 -6.43 5.83 -2.43
N GLN A 59 -7.72 5.95 -2.17
CA GLN A 59 -8.73 5.94 -3.21
C GLN A 59 -8.60 7.13 -4.16
N GLU A 60 -8.34 8.30 -3.63
CA GLU A 60 -8.12 9.50 -4.45
C GLU A 60 -6.91 9.33 -5.36
N THR A 61 -5.82 8.78 -4.85
CA THR A 61 -4.62 8.53 -5.63
C THR A 61 -4.89 7.57 -6.77
N LEU A 62 -5.62 6.48 -6.49
CA LEU A 62 -5.98 5.51 -7.52
C LEU A 62 -6.90 6.12 -8.57
N SER A 63 -7.84 6.96 -8.16
CA SER A 63 -8.72 7.65 -9.09
C SER A 63 -7.95 8.58 -10.02
N LEU A 64 -7.01 9.33 -9.48
CA LEU A 64 -6.18 10.24 -10.28
C LEU A 64 -5.34 9.47 -11.30
N ILE A 65 -4.79 8.33 -10.91
CA ILE A 65 -4.03 7.49 -11.82
C ILE A 65 -4.93 6.99 -12.95
N GLN A 66 -6.15 6.57 -12.61
CA GLN A 66 -7.10 6.11 -13.62
C GLN A 66 -7.49 7.21 -14.59
N GLU A 67 -7.68 8.44 -14.10
CA GLU A 67 -8.01 9.57 -14.96
C GLU A 67 -6.88 9.90 -15.93
N ILE A 68 -5.64 9.78 -15.49
CA ILE A 68 -4.48 10.07 -16.32
C ILE A 68 -4.32 9.00 -17.41
N THR A 69 -4.58 7.76 -17.08
CA THR A 69 -4.37 6.64 -17.99
C THR A 69 -5.59 6.31 -18.82
N GLY A 70 -6.73 6.72 -18.34
CA GLY A 70 -8.00 6.44 -19.03
C GLY A 70 -8.42 7.56 -19.90
#